data_898d2c83ab16d23812b4792a664192a6
#
_entry.id   898d2c83ab16d23812b4792a664192a6
#
_cell.length_a   1.000
_cell.length_b   1.000
_cell.length_c   1.000
_cell.angle_alpha   90.00
_cell.angle_beta   90.00
_cell.angle_gamma   90.00
#
_symmetry.space_group_name_H-M   'P 1'
#
loop_
_entity.id
_entity.type
_entity.pdbx_description
1 polymer ?
#
loop_
_entity_poly.entity_id
_entity_poly.type
_entity_poly.pdbx_seq_one_letter_code
_entity_poly.pdbx_strand_id
1 'polypeptide(L)'
;MKKIFILILSLFVLSCSSDSGSGDGDNGGNNGGNNGGNNGGNNGGGNNSDDDGSDPDDYTDSTSDGNTTYYISFSSGDDSKDGKSEENAFKNLGKINSITFNAGDIIKFKKGDTWKGYFKIRGSGSENSHITVDSYGSGNLPIIDGNGYQASIFLENIENITVSNVELTNEATHRKSDGSDKLMHNSDRTGKDDRFGILVLRFGDGKDISNINIKNVKISNVYPTPGDATKEHRGYGIRFESYNESQRNYYSNIEIDNVDISLTGHYGIHIVNRMSPANSEFYHRNITIKNSKF
;
A
#
# COMPACT_ATOMS: atom_id res chain seq x y z
N MET A 1 26.59 -17.35 -25.94
CA MET A 1 26.04 -16.84 -24.69
C MET A 1 24.92 -17.77 -24.25
N LYS A 2 25.16 -18.56 -23.19
CA LYS A 2 24.21 -19.56 -22.68
C LYS A 2 23.21 -18.84 -21.75
N LYS A 3 21.93 -18.88 -22.08
CA LYS A 3 20.85 -18.42 -21.22
C LYS A 3 20.62 -19.50 -20.15
N ILE A 4 20.80 -19.13 -18.89
CA ILE A 4 20.50 -20.00 -17.76
C ILE A 4 19.02 -19.73 -17.39
N PHE A 5 18.18 -20.76 -17.59
CA PHE A 5 16.82 -20.79 -17.06
C PHE A 5 16.88 -21.40 -15.67
N ILE A 6 16.51 -20.64 -14.66
CA ILE A 6 16.30 -21.19 -13.32
C ILE A 6 14.83 -21.57 -13.19
N LEU A 7 14.56 -22.85 -13.22
CA LEU A 7 13.26 -23.44 -12.96
C LEU A 7 13.15 -23.68 -11.44
N ILE A 8 12.32 -22.91 -10.75
CA ILE A 8 12.01 -23.18 -9.33
C ILE A 8 10.77 -24.05 -9.28
N LEU A 9 10.97 -25.31 -8.94
CA LEU A 9 9.91 -26.29 -8.72
C LEU A 9 9.47 -26.21 -7.25
N SER A 10 8.29 -25.71 -6.98
CA SER A 10 7.69 -25.77 -5.63
C SER A 10 6.86 -27.02 -5.45
N LEU A 11 7.29 -27.83 -4.51
CA LEU A 11 6.59 -29.07 -4.10
C LEU A 11 5.46 -28.69 -3.13
N PHE A 12 4.22 -29.03 -3.49
CA PHE A 12 3.07 -28.93 -2.61
C PHE A 12 2.88 -30.25 -1.91
N VAL A 13 2.83 -30.22 -0.58
CA VAL A 13 2.33 -31.34 0.23
C VAL A 13 0.90 -30.98 0.66
N LEU A 14 -0.08 -31.72 0.15
CA LEU A 14 -1.44 -31.69 0.63
C LEU A 14 -1.52 -32.54 1.89
N SER A 15 -1.95 -31.96 3.01
CA SER A 15 -2.47 -32.74 4.13
C SER A 15 -3.93 -32.38 4.34
N CYS A 16 -4.76 -33.37 4.15
CA CYS A 16 -6.18 -33.35 4.45
C CYS A 16 -6.35 -33.83 5.90
N SER A 17 -7.02 -33.07 6.76
CA SER A 17 -7.60 -33.60 7.98
C SER A 17 -9.01 -33.06 8.14
N SER A 18 -9.94 -34.00 8.04
CA SER A 18 -11.35 -33.89 8.46
C SER A 18 -11.43 -33.93 9.97
N ASP A 19 -12.17 -33.03 10.59
CA ASP A 19 -12.81 -33.36 11.87
C ASP A 19 -14.21 -32.76 11.98
N SER A 20 -15.12 -33.62 12.33
CA SER A 20 -16.53 -33.40 12.53
C SER A 20 -16.82 -33.27 14.04
N GLY A 21 -17.78 -32.44 14.40
CA GLY A 21 -18.33 -32.43 15.77
C GLY A 21 -19.28 -31.27 16.00
N SER A 22 -20.46 -31.52 15.79
CA SER A 22 -21.77 -31.37 16.43
C SER A 22 -21.83 -30.60 17.76
N GLY A 23 -22.83 -29.73 17.84
CA GLY A 23 -23.82 -29.79 18.89
C GLY A 23 -24.21 -28.50 19.56
N ASP A 24 -25.47 -28.13 19.36
CA ASP A 24 -26.44 -27.58 20.32
C ASP A 24 -26.08 -26.26 21.06
N GLY A 25 -26.92 -25.32 21.18
CA GLY A 25 -28.36 -25.17 21.26
C GLY A 25 -28.70 -23.84 21.91
N ASP A 26 -29.66 -23.24 21.35
CA ASP A 26 -30.85 -22.63 21.97
C ASP A 26 -30.85 -21.28 22.68
N ASN A 27 -31.87 -20.54 22.27
CA ASN A 27 -32.75 -19.58 22.97
C ASN A 27 -32.26 -18.16 23.15
N GLY A 28 -32.82 -17.16 22.48
CA GLY A 28 -34.23 -16.76 22.56
C GLY A 28 -34.31 -15.40 23.24
N GLY A 29 -34.90 -14.42 22.62
CA GLY A 29 -35.26 -13.21 23.33
C GLY A 29 -35.41 -11.95 22.49
N ASN A 30 -36.56 -11.76 22.01
CA ASN A 30 -37.24 -10.69 21.32
C ASN A 30 -37.28 -9.36 22.11
N ASN A 31 -37.18 -8.24 21.44
CA ASN A 31 -37.98 -6.97 21.49
C ASN A 31 -37.09 -5.82 21.03
N GLY A 32 -37.38 -5.11 20.00
CA GLY A 32 -38.55 -4.31 19.68
C GLY A 32 -38.41 -2.91 20.25
N GLY A 33 -38.19 -1.90 19.42
CA GLY A 33 -38.30 -0.53 19.89
C GLY A 33 -37.63 0.50 19.01
N ASN A 34 -38.39 1.10 18.27
CA ASN A 34 -38.30 2.16 17.27
C ASN A 34 -37.83 3.52 17.83
N ASN A 35 -37.40 4.37 16.89
CA ASN A 35 -37.36 5.84 16.86
C ASN A 35 -36.02 6.54 17.09
N GLY A 36 -35.53 7.14 16.03
CA GLY A 36 -35.85 8.56 15.80
C GLY A 36 -34.76 9.51 16.22
N GLY A 37 -33.98 9.96 15.22
CA GLY A 37 -33.57 11.34 15.07
C GLY A 37 -32.65 11.95 16.13
N ASN A 38 -31.47 12.34 15.79
CA ASN A 38 -31.10 13.75 15.72
C ASN A 38 -29.60 13.98 15.89
N ASN A 39 -29.06 14.76 15.02
CA ASN A 39 -27.92 15.66 15.15
C ASN A 39 -27.32 15.79 16.56
N GLY A 40 -26.04 15.60 16.61
CA GLY A 40 -25.24 16.02 17.71
C GLY A 40 -23.78 15.78 17.40
N GLY A 41 -23.13 16.74 16.78
CA GLY A 41 -21.69 16.80 16.72
C GLY A 41 -21.16 16.68 18.15
N ASN A 42 -20.40 15.65 18.41
CA ASN A 42 -19.61 15.58 19.62
C ASN A 42 -18.14 15.51 19.19
N ASN A 43 -17.51 16.67 19.21
CA ASN A 43 -16.07 16.80 19.30
C ASN A 43 -15.61 16.10 20.58
N GLY A 44 -15.44 14.82 20.52
CA GLY A 44 -14.71 14.07 21.52
C GLY A 44 -13.25 14.02 21.07
N GLY A 45 -12.49 15.05 21.40
CA GLY A 45 -11.03 15.01 21.32
C GLY A 45 -10.52 13.96 22.29
N GLY A 46 -10.46 12.72 21.83
CA GLY A 46 -9.58 11.71 22.38
C GLY A 46 -8.17 12.08 21.94
N ASN A 47 -7.34 12.48 22.89
CA ASN A 47 -5.89 12.50 22.69
C ASN A 47 -5.42 11.07 22.42
N ASN A 48 -5.58 10.60 21.19
CA ASN A 48 -4.85 9.44 20.71
C ASN A 48 -3.44 9.93 20.44
N SER A 49 -2.52 9.55 21.30
CA SER A 49 -1.08 9.79 21.15
C SER A 49 -0.48 9.15 19.91
N ASP A 50 -1.28 8.54 19.04
CA ASP A 50 -0.91 7.79 17.86
C ASP A 50 -1.38 8.43 16.53
N ASP A 51 -1.95 9.63 16.58
CA ASP A 51 -2.29 10.38 15.38
C ASP A 51 -1.00 10.84 14.68
N ASP A 52 -0.65 10.12 13.61
CA ASP A 52 0.51 10.40 12.76
C ASP A 52 0.17 11.29 11.56
N GLY A 53 -1.06 11.78 11.48
CA GLY A 53 -1.53 12.66 10.41
C GLY A 53 -1.68 11.96 9.06
N SER A 54 -1.76 10.62 9.02
CA SER A 54 -1.93 9.88 7.76
C SER A 54 -3.39 9.52 7.45
N ASP A 55 -4.31 9.74 8.38
CA ASP A 55 -5.71 9.42 8.21
C ASP A 55 -6.39 10.42 7.24
N PRO A 56 -6.96 9.96 6.11
CA PRO A 56 -7.68 10.82 5.19
C PRO A 56 -9.04 11.26 5.73
N ASP A 57 -9.62 10.56 6.70
CA ASP A 57 -10.95 10.87 7.24
C ASP A 57 -10.97 12.21 8.01
N ASP A 58 -9.80 12.72 8.40
CA ASP A 58 -9.64 14.06 8.96
C ASP A 58 -9.83 15.18 7.92
N TYR A 59 -9.93 14.84 6.63
CA TYR A 59 -9.98 15.79 5.52
C TYR A 59 -11.18 15.52 4.61
N THR A 60 -11.66 16.58 3.97
CA THR A 60 -12.68 16.43 2.93
C THR A 60 -12.06 15.83 1.66
N ASP A 61 -12.67 14.77 1.18
CA ASP A 61 -12.32 14.14 -0.09
C ASP A 61 -12.43 15.13 -1.26
N SER A 62 -11.43 15.08 -2.14
CA SER A 62 -11.40 15.89 -3.35
C SER A 62 -10.88 15.08 -4.53
N THR A 63 -11.14 15.57 -5.74
CA THR A 63 -10.64 14.98 -6.98
C THR A 63 -9.85 16.02 -7.76
N SER A 64 -8.66 15.63 -8.22
CA SER A 64 -7.83 16.48 -9.08
C SER A 64 -8.41 16.60 -10.48
N ASP A 65 -8.17 17.72 -11.12
CA ASP A 65 -8.51 17.92 -12.54
C ASP A 65 -7.52 17.21 -13.49
N GLY A 66 -6.43 16.70 -12.97
CA GLY A 66 -5.31 16.14 -13.74
C GLY A 66 -4.27 17.20 -14.17
N ASN A 67 -3.10 16.74 -14.58
CA ASN A 67 -1.96 17.58 -14.96
C ASN A 67 -1.59 18.65 -13.91
N THR A 68 -1.86 18.34 -12.64
CA THR A 68 -1.61 19.23 -11.50
C THR A 68 -0.39 18.73 -10.74
N THR A 69 0.48 19.65 -10.29
CA THR A 69 1.55 19.32 -9.37
C THR A 69 1.15 19.69 -7.96
N TYR A 70 1.20 18.69 -7.06
CA TYR A 70 0.99 18.86 -5.63
C TYR A 70 2.32 18.77 -4.89
N TYR A 71 2.49 19.63 -3.92
CA TYR A 71 3.67 19.69 -3.06
C TYR A 71 3.29 19.30 -1.65
N ILE A 72 4.15 18.54 -0.99
CA ILE A 72 4.00 18.17 0.41
C ILE A 72 5.31 18.36 1.15
N SER A 73 5.27 19.06 2.29
CA SER A 73 6.43 19.36 3.13
C SER A 73 6.04 19.22 4.60
N PHE A 74 6.63 18.27 5.29
CA PHE A 74 6.40 18.13 6.73
C PHE A 74 6.94 19.34 7.52
N SER A 75 8.11 19.85 7.11
CA SER A 75 8.82 20.92 7.82
C SER A 75 8.20 22.31 7.64
N SER A 76 7.52 22.58 6.52
CA SER A 76 7.03 23.94 6.19
C SER A 76 5.63 23.96 5.58
N GLY A 77 4.98 22.82 5.42
CA GLY A 77 3.65 22.73 4.82
C GLY A 77 2.52 23.14 5.79
N ASP A 78 1.35 23.35 5.20
CA ASP A 78 0.12 23.74 5.89
C ASP A 78 -1.09 23.16 5.12
N ASP A 79 -1.88 22.31 5.75
CA ASP A 79 -3.00 21.62 5.13
C ASP A 79 -4.20 22.52 4.82
N SER A 80 -4.19 23.76 5.26
CA SER A 80 -5.17 24.77 4.87
C SER A 80 -4.89 25.39 3.49
N LYS A 81 -3.73 25.11 2.91
CA LYS A 81 -3.28 25.60 1.59
C LYS A 81 -3.82 24.69 0.47
N ASP A 82 -3.55 25.06 -0.77
CA ASP A 82 -4.00 24.32 -1.96
C ASP A 82 -3.01 23.25 -2.45
N GLY A 83 -1.80 23.19 -1.89
CA GLY A 83 -0.76 22.24 -2.24
C GLY A 83 -0.13 22.44 -3.62
N LYS A 84 -0.43 23.53 -4.36
CA LYS A 84 -0.09 23.66 -5.78
C LYS A 84 1.22 24.42 -6.05
N SER A 85 1.93 24.84 -5.00
CA SER A 85 3.29 25.41 -5.09
C SER A 85 4.13 24.98 -3.88
N GLU A 86 5.44 25.19 -3.94
CA GLU A 86 6.33 24.87 -2.81
C GLU A 86 5.98 25.68 -1.55
N GLU A 87 5.54 26.94 -1.70
CA GLU A 87 5.14 27.84 -0.61
C GLU A 87 3.76 27.48 -0.04
N ASN A 88 2.91 26.81 -0.85
CA ASN A 88 1.58 26.38 -0.47
C ASN A 88 1.51 24.86 -0.24
N ALA A 89 2.63 24.22 0.02
CA ALA A 89 2.70 22.78 0.21
C ALA A 89 1.76 22.30 1.34
N PHE A 90 1.16 21.14 1.17
CA PHE A 90 0.47 20.41 2.24
C PHE A 90 1.49 19.94 3.28
N LYS A 91 1.01 19.57 4.47
CA LYS A 91 1.87 19.09 5.54
C LYS A 91 1.77 17.60 5.75
N ASN A 92 0.57 17.07 5.92
CA ASN A 92 0.32 15.73 6.40
C ASN A 92 -0.05 14.75 5.28
N LEU A 93 0.25 13.46 5.49
CA LEU A 93 -0.11 12.39 4.55
C LEU A 93 -1.63 12.25 4.39
N GLY A 94 -2.41 12.43 5.45
CA GLY A 94 -3.87 12.37 5.41
C GLY A 94 -4.46 13.34 4.39
N LYS A 95 -3.92 14.56 4.34
CA LYS A 95 -4.37 15.57 3.37
C LYS A 95 -4.15 15.10 1.92
N ILE A 96 -3.00 14.54 1.60
CA ILE A 96 -2.71 14.03 0.26
C ILE A 96 -3.45 12.72 -0.01
N ASN A 97 -3.68 11.89 1.01
CA ASN A 97 -4.49 10.67 0.92
C ASN A 97 -5.97 10.94 0.64
N SER A 98 -6.49 12.12 0.99
CA SER A 98 -7.87 12.51 0.71
C SER A 98 -8.11 12.93 -0.76
N ILE A 99 -7.06 12.97 -1.58
CA ILE A 99 -7.16 13.38 -2.99
C ILE A 99 -7.24 12.16 -3.89
N THR A 100 -8.22 12.14 -4.80
CA THR A 100 -8.24 11.21 -5.93
C THR A 100 -7.53 11.88 -7.12
N PHE A 101 -6.41 11.32 -7.52
CA PHE A 101 -5.57 11.86 -8.60
C PHE A 101 -6.07 11.42 -9.97
N ASN A 102 -5.70 12.20 -10.98
CA ASN A 102 -6.00 11.94 -12.39
C ASN A 102 -4.71 11.94 -13.23
N ALA A 103 -4.85 11.58 -14.50
CA ALA A 103 -3.75 11.49 -15.43
C ALA A 103 -2.91 12.77 -15.49
N GLY A 104 -1.59 12.60 -15.38
CA GLY A 104 -0.61 13.68 -15.43
C GLY A 104 -0.38 14.41 -14.11
N ASP A 105 -1.04 14.01 -13.03
CA ASP A 105 -0.76 14.58 -11.71
C ASP A 105 0.62 14.18 -11.19
N ILE A 106 1.27 15.10 -10.52
CA ILE A 106 2.58 14.91 -9.92
C ILE A 106 2.49 15.22 -8.43
N ILE A 107 2.92 14.30 -7.58
CA ILE A 107 2.96 14.46 -6.13
C ILE A 107 4.44 14.58 -5.73
N LYS A 108 4.84 15.72 -5.21
CA LYS A 108 6.23 16.02 -4.87
C LYS A 108 6.44 16.12 -3.37
N PHE A 109 7.28 15.25 -2.84
CA PHE A 109 7.71 15.25 -1.45
C PHE A 109 8.98 16.07 -1.27
N LYS A 110 9.02 16.92 -0.25
CA LYS A 110 10.21 17.74 0.03
C LYS A 110 11.37 16.90 0.53
N LYS A 111 12.52 17.04 -0.13
CA LYS A 111 13.75 16.37 0.31
C LYS A 111 14.18 16.84 1.69
N GLY A 112 14.68 15.90 2.48
CA GLY A 112 15.10 16.14 3.87
C GLY A 112 13.98 15.99 4.89
N ASP A 113 12.71 15.91 4.47
CA ASP A 113 11.57 15.70 5.36
C ASP A 113 11.29 14.22 5.58
N THR A 114 10.64 13.90 6.70
CA THR A 114 10.19 12.55 7.05
C THR A 114 8.73 12.61 7.50
N TRP A 115 7.91 11.73 6.93
CA TRP A 115 6.53 11.50 7.36
C TRP A 115 6.42 10.15 8.03
N LYS A 116 5.62 10.07 9.07
CA LYS A 116 5.19 8.82 9.69
C LYS A 116 3.77 8.52 9.28
N GLY A 117 3.50 7.24 8.97
CA GLY A 117 2.21 6.80 8.49
C GLY A 117 2.27 6.22 7.08
N TYR A 118 1.14 6.11 6.42
CA TYR A 118 1.05 5.53 5.09
C TYR A 118 0.68 6.56 4.02
N PHE A 119 1.13 6.32 2.80
CA PHE A 119 0.70 7.05 1.63
C PHE A 119 -0.11 6.13 0.71
N LYS A 120 -1.43 6.32 0.68
CA LYS A 120 -2.37 5.58 -0.16
C LYS A 120 -2.76 6.44 -1.36
N ILE A 121 -2.29 6.05 -2.54
CA ILE A 121 -2.60 6.76 -3.77
C ILE A 121 -3.95 6.28 -4.28
N ARG A 122 -4.84 7.22 -4.61
CA ARG A 122 -6.17 6.97 -5.21
C ARG A 122 -6.22 7.52 -6.62
N GLY A 123 -6.85 6.77 -7.54
CA GLY A 123 -6.94 7.13 -8.95
C GLY A 123 -5.83 6.51 -9.80
N SER A 124 -5.96 6.59 -11.11
CA SER A 124 -5.01 6.03 -12.08
C SER A 124 -4.63 7.07 -13.12
N GLY A 125 -3.40 6.97 -13.64
CA GLY A 125 -2.99 7.74 -14.79
C GLY A 125 -3.57 7.19 -16.11
N SER A 126 -3.03 7.67 -17.20
CA SER A 126 -3.23 7.10 -18.52
C SER A 126 -1.90 6.62 -19.10
N GLU A 127 -1.94 5.82 -20.15
CA GLU A 127 -0.76 5.24 -20.79
C GLU A 127 0.32 6.29 -21.14
N ASN A 128 -0.11 7.47 -21.57
CA ASN A 128 0.78 8.56 -21.98
C ASN A 128 0.94 9.64 -20.90
N SER A 129 0.27 9.52 -19.77
CA SER A 129 0.23 10.55 -18.72
C SER A 129 0.06 9.89 -17.36
N HIS A 130 1.16 9.41 -16.82
CA HIS A 130 1.16 8.72 -15.52
C HIS A 130 0.84 9.70 -14.39
N ILE A 131 0.28 9.18 -13.31
CA ILE A 131 0.42 9.81 -12.00
C ILE A 131 1.87 9.59 -11.56
N THR A 132 2.53 10.63 -11.08
CA THR A 132 3.95 10.54 -10.70
C THR A 132 4.15 10.97 -9.26
N VAL A 133 4.76 10.11 -8.46
CA VAL A 133 5.33 10.44 -7.15
C VAL A 133 6.79 10.75 -7.34
N ASP A 134 7.24 11.90 -6.84
CA ASP A 134 8.59 12.40 -7.00
C ASP A 134 9.00 13.24 -5.77
N SER A 135 10.17 13.83 -5.80
CA SER A 135 10.67 14.74 -4.77
C SER A 135 11.06 16.09 -5.33
N TYR A 136 11.17 17.10 -4.45
CA TYR A 136 11.63 18.44 -4.80
C TYR A 136 12.57 18.99 -3.74
N GLY A 137 13.19 20.12 -4.05
CA GLY A 137 14.17 20.77 -3.18
C GLY A 137 15.54 20.07 -3.20
N SER A 138 16.35 20.35 -2.20
CA SER A 138 17.70 19.82 -2.05
C SER A 138 17.86 19.04 -0.76
N GLY A 139 18.82 18.12 -0.72
CA GLY A 139 19.11 17.28 0.44
C GLY A 139 18.89 15.78 0.20
N ASN A 140 18.76 15.03 1.27
CA ASN A 140 18.48 13.61 1.23
C ASN A 140 17.09 13.33 0.65
N LEU A 141 16.87 12.10 0.18
CA LEU A 141 15.55 11.67 -0.24
C LEU A 141 14.51 11.90 0.88
N PRO A 142 13.28 12.28 0.52
CA PRO A 142 12.19 12.31 1.49
C PRO A 142 11.92 10.90 1.99
N ILE A 143 11.58 10.76 3.27
CA ILE A 143 11.34 9.46 3.90
C ILE A 143 9.85 9.33 4.22
N ILE A 144 9.24 8.22 3.78
CA ILE A 144 7.92 7.79 4.25
C ILE A 144 8.16 6.57 5.12
N ASP A 145 8.03 6.76 6.44
CA ASP A 145 8.10 5.72 7.44
C ASP A 145 6.68 5.17 7.68
N GLY A 146 6.47 3.92 7.32
CA GLY A 146 5.17 3.25 7.43
C GLY A 146 4.61 3.16 8.85
N ASN A 147 5.40 3.49 9.89
CA ASN A 147 4.97 3.60 11.29
C ASN A 147 4.12 2.42 11.78
N GLY A 148 4.43 1.20 11.31
CA GLY A 148 3.70 -0.01 11.67
C GLY A 148 2.38 -0.21 10.91
N TYR A 149 2.01 0.64 9.97
CA TYR A 149 0.94 0.35 9.00
C TYR A 149 1.35 -0.78 8.06
N GLN A 150 0.39 -1.35 7.37
CA GLN A 150 0.65 -2.48 6.48
C GLN A 150 1.66 -2.15 5.37
N ALA A 151 1.64 -0.93 4.83
CA ALA A 151 2.59 -0.47 3.82
C ALA A 151 2.95 1.00 4.02
N SER A 152 4.17 1.41 3.63
CA SER A 152 4.55 2.81 3.54
C SER A 152 3.89 3.48 2.33
N ILE A 153 3.88 2.81 1.17
CA ILE A 153 3.10 3.20 -0.01
C ILE A 153 2.15 2.08 -0.40
N PHE A 154 0.87 2.43 -0.55
CA PHE A 154 -0.17 1.49 -0.93
C PHE A 154 -0.84 1.89 -2.25
N LEU A 155 -0.79 0.98 -3.22
CA LEU A 155 -1.37 1.11 -4.56
C LEU A 155 -2.40 0.01 -4.75
N GLU A 156 -3.68 0.35 -4.63
CA GLU A 156 -4.78 -0.60 -4.79
C GLU A 156 -5.55 -0.32 -6.07
N ASN A 157 -5.59 -1.29 -7.00
CA ASN A 157 -6.29 -1.18 -8.27
C ASN A 157 -5.87 0.04 -9.11
N ILE A 158 -4.59 0.39 -9.05
CA ILE A 158 -4.00 1.56 -9.72
C ILE A 158 -3.11 1.11 -10.85
N GLU A 159 -3.20 1.80 -11.97
CA GLU A 159 -2.35 1.63 -13.14
C GLU A 159 -1.81 2.96 -13.67
N ASN A 160 -0.83 2.88 -14.56
CA ASN A 160 -0.19 4.07 -15.17
C ASN A 160 0.36 5.01 -14.10
N ILE A 161 1.25 4.48 -13.26
CA ILE A 161 1.85 5.21 -12.16
C ILE A 161 3.38 5.08 -12.16
N THR A 162 4.05 6.14 -11.76
CA THR A 162 5.48 6.17 -11.49
C THR A 162 5.73 6.58 -10.04
N VAL A 163 6.45 5.76 -9.27
CA VAL A 163 6.94 6.10 -7.93
C VAL A 163 8.45 6.28 -8.02
N SER A 164 8.94 7.47 -7.67
CA SER A 164 10.35 7.77 -7.81
C SER A 164 10.89 8.69 -6.72
N ASN A 165 12.22 8.63 -6.53
CA ASN A 165 12.99 9.56 -5.71
C ASN A 165 12.51 9.69 -4.26
N VAL A 166 12.17 8.56 -3.62
CA VAL A 166 11.74 8.48 -2.23
C VAL A 166 12.49 7.38 -1.48
N GLU A 167 12.62 7.52 -0.18
CA GLU A 167 13.09 6.47 0.73
C GLU A 167 11.91 5.98 1.57
N LEU A 168 11.82 4.66 1.77
CA LEU A 168 10.74 4.01 2.49
C LEU A 168 11.30 3.16 3.61
N THR A 169 10.67 3.25 4.79
CA THR A 169 10.91 2.37 5.93
C THR A 169 9.58 1.91 6.51
N ASN A 170 9.54 0.76 7.14
CA ASN A 170 8.32 0.28 7.79
C ASN A 170 8.66 -0.75 8.87
N GLU A 171 9.21 -0.29 9.98
CA GLU A 171 9.49 -1.13 11.12
C GLU A 171 8.30 -1.10 12.09
N ALA A 172 7.57 -2.20 12.17
CA ALA A 172 6.50 -2.35 13.13
C ALA A 172 7.06 -2.87 14.46
N THR A 173 7.23 -1.99 15.43
CA THR A 173 7.64 -2.39 16.79
C THR A 173 6.47 -2.99 17.58
N HIS A 174 5.24 -2.65 17.22
CA HIS A 174 4.01 -3.17 17.79
C HIS A 174 2.87 -3.08 16.76
N ARG A 175 1.87 -3.92 16.94
CA ARG A 175 0.63 -3.87 16.17
C ARG A 175 -0.19 -2.67 16.62
N LYS A 176 -0.85 -1.99 15.67
CA LYS A 176 -1.90 -1.06 16.03
C LYS A 176 -3.10 -1.86 16.56
N SER A 177 -3.50 -1.58 17.78
CA SER A 177 -4.46 -2.40 18.54
C SER A 177 -5.90 -2.35 18.01
N ASP A 178 -6.22 -1.32 17.26
CA ASP A 178 -7.54 -1.06 16.68
C ASP A 178 -7.72 -1.68 15.28
N GLY A 179 -6.66 -2.28 14.72
CA GLY A 179 -6.69 -2.83 13.37
C GLY A 179 -6.53 -1.80 12.26
N SER A 180 -6.28 -0.53 12.59
CA SER A 180 -6.06 0.54 11.61
C SER A 180 -4.79 0.36 10.78
N ASP A 181 -3.90 -0.57 11.20
CA ASP A 181 -2.74 -0.97 10.42
C ASP A 181 -3.09 -1.66 9.09
N LYS A 182 -4.33 -2.11 8.91
CA LYS A 182 -4.78 -2.85 7.73
C LYS A 182 -5.27 -1.90 6.66
N LEU A 183 -4.59 -1.88 5.53
CA LEU A 183 -4.92 -1.06 4.37
C LEU A 183 -5.64 -1.85 3.27
N MET A 184 -5.67 -3.18 3.39
CA MET A 184 -6.31 -4.07 2.42
C MET A 184 -7.76 -4.32 2.79
N HIS A 185 -8.66 -4.27 1.80
CA HIS A 185 -10.07 -4.57 1.98
C HIS A 185 -10.37 -6.01 2.39
N ASN A 186 -9.49 -6.94 2.07
CA ASN A 186 -9.70 -8.33 2.40
C ASN A 186 -9.09 -8.68 3.75
N SER A 187 -9.97 -8.83 4.75
CA SER A 187 -9.63 -9.26 6.10
C SER A 187 -9.18 -10.73 6.20
N ASP A 188 -9.31 -11.52 5.13
CA ASP A 188 -9.04 -12.97 5.14
C ASP A 188 -7.57 -13.34 5.37
N ARG A 189 -6.71 -12.34 5.48
CA ARG A 189 -5.35 -12.50 5.98
C ARG A 189 -5.25 -12.39 7.49
N THR A 190 -6.31 -12.72 8.17
CA THR A 190 -6.33 -12.83 9.62
C THR A 190 -5.21 -13.77 10.09
N GLY A 191 -4.27 -13.21 10.85
CA GLY A 191 -3.15 -13.94 11.40
C GLY A 191 -1.80 -13.72 10.73
N LYS A 192 -1.74 -13.07 9.55
CA LYS A 192 -0.46 -12.66 8.94
C LYS A 192 -0.21 -11.19 9.22
N ASP A 193 0.92 -10.92 9.81
CA ASP A 193 1.34 -9.57 10.14
C ASP A 193 2.43 -9.11 9.18
N ASP A 194 2.09 -9.08 7.88
CA ASP A 194 3.02 -8.69 6.83
C ASP A 194 3.18 -7.15 6.79
N ARG A 195 4.40 -6.68 6.55
CA ARG A 195 4.72 -5.27 6.32
C ARG A 195 5.42 -5.10 4.99
N PHE A 196 5.13 -3.98 4.35
CA PHE A 196 5.61 -3.67 3.01
C PHE A 196 6.21 -2.26 2.95
N GLY A 197 7.25 -2.10 2.17
CA GLY A 197 7.67 -0.78 1.72
C GLY A 197 6.67 -0.26 0.68
N ILE A 198 6.48 -1.01 -0.42
CA ILE A 198 5.44 -0.75 -1.42
C ILE A 198 4.55 -2.00 -1.55
N LEU A 199 3.25 -1.82 -1.38
CA LEU A 199 2.26 -2.84 -1.69
C LEU A 199 1.45 -2.41 -2.91
N VAL A 200 1.54 -3.20 -3.98
CA VAL A 200 0.71 -3.08 -5.17
C VAL A 200 -0.30 -4.21 -5.15
N LEU A 201 -1.55 -3.87 -4.93
CA LEU A 201 -2.64 -4.83 -4.81
C LEU A 201 -3.59 -4.72 -5.98
N ARG A 202 -3.85 -5.85 -6.62
CA ARG A 202 -4.97 -6.02 -7.52
C ARG A 202 -6.04 -6.85 -6.85
N PHE A 203 -7.22 -6.25 -6.64
CA PHE A 203 -8.35 -6.89 -6.01
C PHE A 203 -9.64 -6.63 -6.82
N GLY A 204 -10.46 -7.65 -7.02
CA GLY A 204 -11.78 -7.51 -7.65
C GLY A 204 -11.78 -7.70 -9.18
N ASP A 205 -12.63 -7.11 -9.87
CA ASP A 205 -13.26 -7.16 -11.20
C ASP A 205 -12.48 -7.63 -12.46
N GLY A 206 -11.38 -8.35 -12.32
CA GLY A 206 -10.75 -9.08 -13.43
C GLY A 206 -10.05 -8.24 -14.50
N LYS A 207 -9.72 -6.99 -14.25
CA LYS A 207 -8.89 -6.18 -15.14
C LYS A 207 -7.41 -6.34 -14.79
N ASP A 208 -6.58 -6.34 -15.81
CA ASP A 208 -5.14 -6.28 -15.63
C ASP A 208 -4.73 -4.91 -15.10
N ILE A 209 -3.62 -4.87 -14.38
CA ILE A 209 -2.96 -3.63 -14.02
C ILE A 209 -1.66 -3.52 -14.82
N SER A 210 -1.43 -2.37 -15.43
CA SER A 210 -0.28 -2.15 -16.27
C SER A 210 0.43 -0.83 -15.99
N ASN A 211 1.64 -0.73 -16.53
CA ASN A 211 2.44 0.49 -16.56
C ASN A 211 2.75 1.03 -15.15
N ILE A 212 3.34 0.18 -14.31
CA ILE A 212 3.83 0.59 -12.99
C ILE A 212 5.35 0.71 -13.06
N ASN A 213 5.85 1.90 -12.78
CA ASN A 213 7.28 2.18 -12.73
C ASN A 213 7.70 2.52 -11.29
N ILE A 214 8.77 1.88 -10.81
CA ILE A 214 9.39 2.19 -9.52
C ILE A 214 10.86 2.49 -9.80
N LYS A 215 11.29 3.74 -9.59
CA LYS A 215 12.60 4.21 -10.04
C LYS A 215 13.31 5.04 -8.97
N ASN A 216 14.61 4.82 -8.79
CA ASN A 216 15.42 5.59 -7.83
C ASN A 216 14.81 5.57 -6.41
N VAL A 217 14.35 4.41 -5.96
CA VAL A 217 13.71 4.25 -4.64
C VAL A 217 14.66 3.49 -3.73
N LYS A 218 14.76 3.95 -2.50
CA LYS A 218 15.46 3.21 -1.44
C LYS A 218 14.44 2.66 -0.45
N ILE A 219 14.56 1.38 -0.10
CA ILE A 219 13.68 0.71 0.86
C ILE A 219 14.55 0.00 1.89
N SER A 220 14.34 0.28 3.15
CA SER A 220 15.08 -0.38 4.22
C SER A 220 14.25 -0.53 5.49
N ASN A 221 14.69 -1.44 6.39
CA ASN A 221 14.05 -1.64 7.69
C ASN A 221 12.54 -1.95 7.58
N VAL A 222 12.20 -2.91 6.72
CA VAL A 222 10.81 -3.37 6.58
C VAL A 222 10.65 -4.67 7.38
N TYR A 223 10.16 -4.53 8.61
CA TYR A 223 9.99 -5.63 9.55
C TYR A 223 8.57 -5.69 10.10
N PRO A 224 7.98 -6.89 10.17
CA PRO A 224 6.72 -7.09 10.86
C PRO A 224 6.91 -6.96 12.37
N THR A 225 5.81 -6.89 13.10
CA THR A 225 5.83 -7.02 14.55
C THR A 225 6.48 -8.34 14.96
N PRO A 226 7.34 -8.38 15.99
CA PRO A 226 7.80 -9.62 16.55
C PRO A 226 6.60 -10.46 16.97
N GLY A 227 6.44 -11.60 16.38
CA GLY A 227 5.26 -12.42 16.57
C GLY A 227 5.53 -13.73 17.24
N ASP A 228 4.45 -14.35 17.63
CA ASP A 228 4.39 -15.74 18.06
C ASP A 228 4.92 -16.65 16.93
N ALA A 229 5.76 -17.60 17.26
CA ALA A 229 6.41 -18.52 16.32
C ALA A 229 5.42 -19.35 15.45
N THR A 230 4.13 -19.30 15.76
CA THR A 230 3.07 -20.00 15.02
C THR A 230 2.50 -19.17 13.86
N LYS A 231 2.85 -17.90 13.75
CA LYS A 231 2.35 -16.99 12.69
C LYS A 231 3.48 -16.54 11.78
N GLU A 232 3.26 -16.65 10.49
CA GLU A 232 4.20 -16.12 9.51
C GLU A 232 4.09 -14.59 9.46
N HIS A 233 5.10 -13.93 10.05
CA HIS A 233 5.27 -12.49 9.99
C HIS A 233 6.38 -12.18 9.00
N ARG A 234 6.10 -11.37 7.99
CA ARG A 234 7.02 -11.16 6.88
C ARG A 234 7.15 -9.67 6.53
N GLY A 235 8.40 -9.26 6.29
CA GLY A 235 8.71 -7.93 5.75
C GLY A 235 9.11 -8.03 4.28
N TYR A 236 8.51 -7.21 3.43
CA TYR A 236 8.78 -7.16 2.00
C TYR A 236 9.16 -5.74 1.57
N GLY A 237 10.20 -5.62 0.77
CA GLY A 237 10.50 -4.32 0.18
C GLY A 237 9.38 -3.89 -0.78
N ILE A 238 9.14 -4.68 -1.84
CA ILE A 238 8.05 -4.44 -2.80
C ILE A 238 7.24 -5.73 -2.95
N ARG A 239 5.92 -5.59 -2.86
CA ARG A 239 5.01 -6.69 -3.11
C ARG A 239 3.99 -6.32 -4.18
N PHE A 240 3.93 -7.16 -5.22
CA PHE A 240 2.83 -7.19 -6.17
C PHE A 240 1.96 -8.39 -5.85
N GLU A 241 0.71 -8.16 -5.60
CA GLU A 241 -0.25 -9.21 -5.29
C GLU A 241 -1.54 -9.02 -6.05
N SER A 242 -1.92 -10.02 -6.83
CA SER A 242 -3.24 -10.10 -7.43
C SER A 242 -4.08 -11.15 -6.72
N TYR A 243 -5.28 -10.76 -6.36
CA TYR A 243 -6.24 -11.59 -5.66
C TYR A 243 -7.61 -11.51 -6.30
N ASN A 244 -8.08 -12.62 -6.85
CA ASN A 244 -9.48 -12.80 -7.23
C ASN A 244 -9.80 -14.29 -7.31
N GLU A 245 -10.95 -14.70 -6.83
CA GLU A 245 -11.38 -16.09 -6.80
C GLU A 245 -11.93 -16.58 -8.13
N SER A 246 -12.36 -15.70 -9.01
CA SER A 246 -13.14 -16.08 -10.20
C SER A 246 -12.65 -15.51 -11.53
N GLN A 247 -11.74 -14.55 -11.57
CA GLN A 247 -11.35 -13.87 -12.79
C GLN A 247 -9.84 -13.61 -12.92
N ARG A 248 -9.41 -13.30 -14.14
CA ARG A 248 -8.03 -13.04 -14.53
C ARG A 248 -7.55 -11.72 -13.97
N ASN A 249 -6.47 -11.73 -13.21
CA ASN A 249 -5.78 -10.53 -12.78
C ASN A 249 -4.29 -10.72 -12.92
N TYR A 250 -3.65 -10.00 -13.81
CA TYR A 250 -2.20 -10.03 -13.91
C TYR A 250 -1.63 -8.61 -14.02
N TYR A 251 -0.35 -8.53 -13.81
CA TYR A 251 0.42 -7.31 -14.00
C TYR A 251 1.15 -7.38 -15.32
N SER A 252 1.20 -6.24 -16.02
CA SER A 252 1.99 -6.11 -17.25
C SER A 252 2.74 -4.78 -17.28
N ASN A 253 3.85 -4.75 -18.01
CA ASN A 253 4.68 -3.55 -18.17
C ASN A 253 5.10 -2.95 -16.82
N ILE A 254 5.75 -3.77 -15.99
CA ILE A 254 6.32 -3.36 -14.72
C ILE A 254 7.79 -3.06 -14.90
N GLU A 255 8.23 -1.88 -14.54
CA GLU A 255 9.64 -1.49 -14.52
C GLU A 255 10.10 -1.15 -13.10
N ILE A 256 11.14 -1.85 -12.64
CA ILE A 256 11.84 -1.55 -11.38
C ILE A 256 13.30 -1.23 -11.75
N ASP A 257 13.71 0.02 -11.57
CA ASP A 257 14.99 0.52 -12.05
C ASP A 257 15.70 1.33 -10.98
N ASN A 258 16.94 1.01 -10.71
CA ASN A 258 17.77 1.69 -9.70
C ASN A 258 17.09 1.74 -8.33
N VAL A 259 16.64 0.57 -7.84
CA VAL A 259 16.04 0.42 -6.52
C VAL A 259 17.03 -0.29 -5.60
N ASP A 260 17.25 0.26 -4.41
CA ASP A 260 18.10 -0.32 -3.37
C ASP A 260 17.20 -0.82 -2.23
N ILE A 261 17.14 -2.13 -2.03
CA ILE A 261 16.34 -2.76 -0.97
C ILE A 261 17.28 -3.50 -0.02
N SER A 262 17.18 -3.19 1.26
CA SER A 262 17.98 -3.82 2.29
C SER A 262 17.19 -4.01 3.57
N LEU A 263 17.66 -4.89 4.46
CA LEU A 263 17.08 -5.05 5.79
C LEU A 263 15.56 -5.28 5.76
N THR A 264 15.13 -6.24 4.94
CA THR A 264 13.74 -6.71 4.91
C THR A 264 13.62 -8.02 5.67
N GLY A 265 12.49 -8.21 6.36
CA GLY A 265 12.26 -9.40 7.18
C GLY A 265 12.06 -10.68 6.37
N HIS A 266 11.89 -10.61 5.04
CA HIS A 266 11.68 -11.79 4.21
C HIS A 266 12.18 -11.64 2.77
N TYR A 267 11.52 -10.83 1.93
CA TYR A 267 11.89 -10.67 0.51
C TYR A 267 12.15 -9.22 0.14
N GLY A 268 13.13 -8.98 -0.73
CA GLY A 268 13.28 -7.68 -1.38
C GLY A 268 12.09 -7.38 -2.29
N ILE A 269 11.83 -8.27 -3.26
CA ILE A 269 10.68 -8.16 -4.17
C ILE A 269 9.92 -9.48 -4.19
N HIS A 270 8.58 -9.41 -4.16
CA HIS A 270 7.72 -10.58 -4.30
C HIS A 270 6.53 -10.26 -5.20
N ILE A 271 6.40 -11.01 -6.29
CA ILE A 271 5.30 -10.88 -7.25
C ILE A 271 4.51 -12.17 -7.20
N VAL A 272 3.22 -12.10 -6.85
CA VAL A 272 2.40 -13.28 -6.65
C VAL A 272 1.00 -13.08 -7.21
N ASN A 273 0.53 -14.13 -7.87
CA ASN A 273 -0.87 -14.30 -8.22
C ASN A 273 -1.46 -15.38 -7.30
N ARG A 274 -2.50 -15.03 -6.56
CA ARG A 274 -3.19 -15.96 -5.65
C ARG A 274 -4.39 -16.66 -6.26
N MET A 275 -4.49 -16.62 -7.55
CA MET A 275 -5.51 -17.41 -8.24
C MET A 275 -5.11 -18.86 -8.38
N SER A 276 -6.06 -19.72 -8.13
CA SER A 276 -6.08 -21.05 -8.63
C SER A 276 -7.01 -21.06 -9.84
N PRO A 277 -6.51 -21.16 -11.04
CA PRO A 277 -6.65 -22.40 -11.74
C PRO A 277 -5.48 -22.70 -12.66
N ALA A 278 -5.37 -23.94 -12.98
CA ALA A 278 -4.45 -24.54 -13.92
C ALA A 278 -4.60 -24.01 -15.37
N ASN A 279 -4.71 -22.72 -15.58
CA ASN A 279 -4.76 -22.18 -16.94
C ASN A 279 -3.48 -21.38 -17.21
N SER A 280 -2.66 -21.92 -18.11
CA SER A 280 -1.34 -21.42 -18.49
C SER A 280 -1.33 -20.02 -19.15
N GLU A 281 -2.50 -19.41 -19.33
CA GLU A 281 -2.62 -18.07 -19.93
C GLU A 281 -2.56 -16.92 -18.93
N PHE A 282 -2.49 -17.22 -17.63
CA PHE A 282 -2.55 -16.21 -16.55
C PHE A 282 -1.20 -15.98 -15.90
N TYR A 283 -0.33 -15.26 -16.57
CA TYR A 283 0.96 -14.91 -16.02
C TYR A 283 1.26 -13.42 -16.20
N HIS A 284 1.98 -12.88 -15.24
CA HIS A 284 2.51 -11.52 -15.32
C HIS A 284 3.42 -11.37 -16.53
N ARG A 285 3.40 -10.22 -17.21
CA ARG A 285 4.11 -10.00 -18.48
C ARG A 285 4.97 -8.75 -18.43
N ASN A 286 6.06 -8.76 -19.19
CA ASN A 286 6.92 -7.59 -19.38
C ASN A 286 7.36 -6.96 -18.05
N ILE A 287 7.90 -7.79 -17.16
CA ILE A 287 8.48 -7.34 -15.91
C ILE A 287 9.97 -7.16 -16.11
N THR A 288 10.46 -5.95 -15.89
CA THR A 288 11.87 -5.60 -15.98
C THR A 288 12.37 -5.12 -14.65
N ILE A 289 13.43 -5.76 -14.14
CA ILE A 289 14.16 -5.32 -12.95
C ILE A 289 15.59 -5.08 -13.38
N LYS A 290 16.09 -3.87 -13.21
CA LYS A 290 17.45 -3.52 -13.64
C LYS A 290 18.11 -2.52 -12.69
N ASN A 291 19.43 -2.47 -12.70
CA ASN A 291 20.26 -1.54 -11.92
C ASN A 291 19.97 -1.53 -10.41
N SER A 292 19.41 -2.61 -9.87
CA SER A 292 18.85 -2.67 -8.52
C SER A 292 19.68 -3.59 -7.62
N LYS A 293 19.59 -3.39 -6.30
CA LYS A 293 20.23 -4.19 -5.27
C LYS A 293 19.16 -4.75 -4.32
N PHE A 294 19.44 -5.96 -3.81
CA PHE A 294 18.55 -6.65 -2.86
C PHE A 294 19.36 -7.38 -1.80
#